data_adb14f268724ecf032e805e37662ab5e
#
_entry.id   adb14f268724ecf032e805e37662ab5e
#
_cell.length_a   1.000
_cell.length_b   1.000
_cell.length_c   1.000
_cell.angle_alpha   90.00
_cell.angle_beta   90.00
_cell.angle_gamma   90.00
#
_symmetry.space_group_name_H-M   'P 1'
#
loop_
_entity.id
_entity.type
_entity.pdbx_description
1 polymer ?
#
loop_
_entity_poly.entity_id
_entity_poly.type
_entity_poly.pdbx_seq_one_letter_code
_entity_poly.pdbx_strand_id
1 'polypeptide(L)'
;MISIIAVGQKQPEWVNQGFLDYAGRLTGDQKILLKEVKAEPRTTGKTVAAMKSAEAQRIIAASDRIEILVALDERGKRFSTEEFADFIEGLRRESRDIAFLIGGPDGLDEQLKKKCQHLMSLSPMTLPHGLARVLLAEQLYRAWSLANHHPYHRA
;
A
#
# COMPACT_ATOMS: atom_id res chain seq x y z
N MET A 1 -9.48 -3.86 -9.46
CA MET A 1 -8.69 -4.69 -8.52
C MET A 1 -7.72 -3.84 -7.75
N ILE A 2 -7.57 -4.11 -6.48
CA ILE A 2 -6.62 -3.40 -5.62
C ILE A 2 -5.50 -4.35 -5.22
N SER A 3 -4.26 -3.92 -5.44
CA SER A 3 -3.06 -4.64 -5.03
C SER A 3 -2.28 -3.79 -4.03
N ILE A 4 -1.57 -4.46 -3.13
CA ILE A 4 -0.57 -3.84 -2.28
C ILE A 4 0.77 -4.46 -2.67
N ILE A 5 1.71 -3.64 -3.10
CA ILE A 5 3.06 -4.08 -3.46
C ILE A 5 3.99 -3.56 -2.37
N ALA A 6 4.56 -4.46 -1.61
CA ALA A 6 5.35 -4.11 -0.42
C ALA A 6 6.74 -4.71 -0.47
N VAL A 7 7.73 -3.92 -0.08
CA VAL A 7 9.12 -4.39 0.04
C VAL A 7 9.27 -5.16 1.34
N GLY A 8 9.72 -6.42 1.25
CA GLY A 8 9.95 -7.29 2.40
C GLY A 8 9.12 -8.55 2.33
N GLN A 9 9.78 -9.71 2.39
CA GLN A 9 9.14 -11.01 2.23
C GLN A 9 8.97 -11.76 3.55
N LYS A 10 9.67 -11.34 4.61
CA LYS A 10 9.61 -11.98 5.91
C LYS A 10 9.14 -10.98 6.95
N GLN A 11 7.84 -10.97 7.16
CA GLN A 11 7.24 -10.14 8.20
C GLN A 11 6.95 -10.96 9.45
N PRO A 12 6.95 -10.35 10.65
CA PRO A 12 6.50 -11.04 11.86
C PRO A 12 5.10 -11.63 11.66
N GLU A 13 4.82 -12.74 12.33
CA GLU A 13 3.55 -13.44 12.14
C GLU A 13 2.35 -12.57 12.50
N TRP A 14 2.47 -11.72 13.51
CA TRP A 14 1.37 -10.82 13.88
C TRP A 14 0.99 -9.85 12.74
N VAL A 15 1.98 -9.44 11.92
CA VAL A 15 1.72 -8.61 10.74
C VAL A 15 0.90 -9.38 9.72
N ASN A 16 1.31 -10.61 9.42
CA ASN A 16 0.60 -11.46 8.47
C ASN A 16 -0.81 -11.75 8.94
N GLN A 17 -0.97 -12.08 10.22
CA GLN A 17 -2.28 -12.34 10.82
C GLN A 17 -3.17 -11.10 10.82
N GLY A 18 -2.63 -9.95 11.22
CA GLY A 18 -3.38 -8.68 11.23
C GLY A 18 -3.80 -8.27 9.83
N PHE A 19 -2.89 -8.39 8.87
CA PHE A 19 -3.20 -8.10 7.47
C PHE A 19 -4.32 -9.00 6.95
N LEU A 20 -4.21 -10.32 7.17
CA LEU A 20 -5.20 -11.29 6.70
C LEU A 20 -6.55 -11.13 7.40
N ASP A 21 -6.56 -10.69 8.66
CA ASP A 21 -7.81 -10.46 9.37
C ASP A 21 -8.68 -9.42 8.64
N TYR A 22 -8.08 -8.37 8.14
CA TYR A 22 -8.81 -7.33 7.39
C TYR A 22 -8.96 -7.66 5.91
N ALA A 23 -7.88 -8.02 5.25
CA ALA A 23 -7.89 -8.31 3.82
C ALA A 23 -8.78 -9.52 3.49
N GLY A 24 -8.80 -10.52 4.37
CA GLY A 24 -9.62 -11.72 4.18
C GLY A 24 -11.13 -11.47 4.26
N ARG A 25 -11.56 -10.34 4.79
CA ARG A 25 -12.97 -9.96 4.81
C ARG A 25 -13.46 -9.42 3.46
N LEU A 26 -12.53 -9.08 2.56
CA LEU A 26 -12.84 -8.58 1.23
C LEU A 26 -12.73 -9.72 0.22
N THR A 27 -13.81 -10.00 -0.48
CA THR A 27 -13.89 -11.13 -1.42
C THR A 27 -14.40 -10.66 -2.78
N GLY A 28 -14.30 -11.54 -3.78
CA GLY A 28 -14.76 -11.24 -5.12
C GLY A 28 -14.01 -10.06 -5.72
N ASP A 29 -14.74 -9.13 -6.29
CA ASP A 29 -14.18 -7.93 -6.93
C ASP A 29 -13.52 -6.97 -5.93
N GLN A 30 -13.76 -7.17 -4.65
CA GLN A 30 -13.21 -6.33 -3.57
C GLN A 30 -11.92 -6.88 -3.00
N LYS A 31 -11.48 -8.05 -3.45
CA LYS A 31 -10.30 -8.72 -2.93
C LYS A 31 -9.05 -7.85 -3.06
N ILE A 32 -8.25 -7.84 -2.00
CA ILE A 32 -6.94 -7.17 -1.99
C ILE A 32 -5.86 -8.21 -2.24
N LEU A 33 -5.00 -7.96 -3.21
CA LEU A 33 -3.85 -8.81 -3.50
C LEU A 33 -2.60 -8.23 -2.87
N LEU A 34 -1.86 -9.03 -2.12
CA LEU A 34 -0.56 -8.64 -1.58
C LEU A 34 0.54 -9.25 -2.45
N LYS A 35 1.42 -8.39 -2.97
CA LYS A 35 2.61 -8.80 -3.71
C LYS A 35 3.81 -8.32 -2.92
N GLU A 36 4.62 -9.26 -2.43
CA GLU A 36 5.83 -8.93 -1.69
C GLU A 36 7.03 -8.98 -2.63
N VAL A 37 7.86 -7.95 -2.60
CA VAL A 37 9.11 -7.94 -3.35
C VAL A 37 10.29 -7.98 -2.39
N LYS A 38 11.39 -8.56 -2.84
CA LYS A 38 12.57 -8.75 -2.00
C LYS A 38 13.19 -7.42 -1.61
N ALA A 39 13.49 -7.25 -0.33
CA ALA A 39 14.26 -6.12 0.17
C ALA A 39 15.73 -6.30 -0.24
N GLU A 40 16.39 -5.19 -0.56
CA GLU A 40 17.82 -5.20 -0.82
C GLU A 40 18.58 -5.38 0.50
N PRO A 41 19.59 -6.27 0.56
CA PRO A 41 20.37 -6.45 1.78
C PRO A 41 21.08 -5.15 2.19
N ARG A 42 20.94 -4.77 3.46
CA ARG A 42 21.54 -3.55 4.02
C ARG A 42 23.00 -3.76 4.46
N THR A 43 23.55 -4.95 4.24
CA THR A 43 24.90 -5.33 4.66
C THR A 43 25.92 -5.34 3.54
N THR A 44 25.56 -4.95 2.33
CA THR A 44 26.38 -5.10 1.12
C THR A 44 27.28 -3.89 0.81
N GLY A 45 27.26 -2.85 1.64
CA GLY A 45 28.03 -1.64 1.38
C GLY A 45 27.48 -0.73 0.30
N LYS A 46 26.31 -1.04 -0.26
CA LYS A 46 25.62 -0.17 -1.24
C LYS A 46 25.10 1.09 -0.57
N THR A 47 25.00 2.17 -1.34
CA THR A 47 24.37 3.39 -0.84
C THR A 47 22.85 3.17 -0.63
N VAL A 48 22.25 3.97 0.22
CA VAL A 48 20.79 3.95 0.43
C VAL A 48 20.07 4.17 -0.90
N ALA A 49 20.54 5.13 -1.71
CA ALA A 49 19.95 5.40 -3.02
C ALA A 49 20.01 4.19 -3.95
N ALA A 50 21.12 3.46 -3.97
CA ALA A 50 21.27 2.26 -4.80
C ALA A 50 20.34 1.14 -4.33
N MET A 51 20.18 0.97 -3.01
CA MET A 51 19.30 -0.04 -2.46
C MET A 51 17.82 0.27 -2.78
N LYS A 52 17.43 1.52 -2.61
CA LYS A 52 16.06 1.96 -2.96
C LYS A 52 15.79 1.81 -4.45
N SER A 53 16.75 2.10 -5.29
CA SER A 53 16.65 1.94 -6.74
C SER A 53 16.45 0.47 -7.13
N ALA A 54 17.20 -0.45 -6.50
CA ALA A 54 17.04 -1.87 -6.75
C ALA A 54 15.66 -2.37 -6.32
N GLU A 55 15.16 -1.93 -5.18
CA GLU A 55 13.82 -2.25 -4.72
C GLU A 55 12.75 -1.68 -5.66
N ALA A 56 12.96 -0.47 -6.17
CA ALA A 56 12.06 0.17 -7.12
C ALA A 56 11.92 -0.63 -8.41
N GLN A 57 13.00 -1.21 -8.93
CA GLN A 57 12.94 -2.07 -10.12
C GLN A 57 12.02 -3.28 -9.89
N ARG A 58 12.08 -3.87 -8.70
CA ARG A 58 11.24 -5.00 -8.35
C ARG A 58 9.77 -4.60 -8.21
N ILE A 59 9.52 -3.41 -7.66
CA ILE A 59 8.16 -2.86 -7.56
C ILE A 59 7.59 -2.60 -8.95
N ILE A 60 8.36 -1.98 -9.82
CA ILE A 60 7.94 -1.69 -11.19
C ILE A 60 7.57 -2.99 -11.93
N ALA A 61 8.39 -4.03 -11.79
CA ALA A 61 8.10 -5.32 -12.40
C ALA A 61 6.82 -5.94 -11.84
N ALA A 62 6.58 -5.82 -10.53
CA ALA A 62 5.38 -6.34 -9.88
C ALA A 62 4.13 -5.53 -10.22
N SER A 63 4.28 -4.29 -10.66
CA SER A 63 3.17 -3.39 -11.00
C SER A 63 2.83 -3.39 -12.50
N ASP A 64 3.36 -4.33 -13.25
CA ASP A 64 3.09 -4.42 -14.69
C ASP A 64 1.57 -4.46 -14.94
N ARG A 65 1.13 -3.64 -15.89
CA ARG A 65 -0.28 -3.47 -16.29
C ARG A 65 -1.19 -2.84 -15.23
N ILE A 66 -0.63 -2.35 -14.13
CA ILE A 66 -1.42 -1.60 -13.14
C ILE A 66 -1.37 -0.12 -13.52
N GLU A 67 -2.53 0.47 -13.71
CA GLU A 67 -2.66 1.82 -14.23
C GLU A 67 -2.45 2.92 -13.19
N ILE A 68 -2.93 2.69 -11.98
CA ILE A 68 -2.88 3.68 -10.91
C ILE A 68 -1.93 3.20 -9.81
N LEU A 69 -0.85 3.95 -9.62
CA LEU A 69 0.10 3.68 -8.54
C LEU A 69 -0.06 4.75 -7.48
N VAL A 70 -0.27 4.31 -6.24
CA VAL A 70 -0.40 5.18 -5.07
C VAL A 70 0.78 4.86 -4.14
N ALA A 71 1.74 5.76 -4.07
CA ALA A 71 2.89 5.58 -3.19
C ALA A 71 2.53 6.01 -1.76
N LEU A 72 2.83 5.18 -0.78
CA LEU A 72 2.72 5.56 0.62
C LEU A 72 4.00 6.28 1.04
N ASP A 73 3.86 7.52 1.47
CA ASP A 73 4.96 8.37 1.93
C ASP A 73 4.40 9.32 2.98
N GLU A 74 5.11 9.51 4.08
CA GLU A 74 4.66 10.41 5.16
C GLU A 74 4.48 11.86 4.71
N ARG A 75 5.09 12.23 3.59
CA ARG A 75 4.95 13.56 2.97
C ARG A 75 3.81 13.64 1.97
N GLY A 76 3.10 12.54 1.74
CA GLY A 76 2.00 12.50 0.79
C GLY A 76 0.75 13.20 1.31
N LYS A 77 -0.28 13.19 0.48
CA LYS A 77 -1.57 13.76 0.86
C LYS A 77 -2.18 12.98 2.01
N ARG A 78 -2.64 13.70 3.02
CA ARG A 78 -3.36 13.11 4.15
C ARG A 78 -4.84 13.04 3.82
N PHE A 79 -5.44 11.90 4.13
CA PHE A 79 -6.86 11.70 3.99
C PHE A 79 -7.49 11.40 5.35
N SER A 80 -8.68 11.93 5.59
CA SER A 80 -9.55 11.35 6.60
C SER A 80 -10.05 10.00 6.07
N THR A 81 -10.61 9.17 6.93
CA THR A 81 -11.21 7.90 6.51
C THR A 81 -12.29 8.12 5.44
N GLU A 82 -13.13 9.13 5.61
CA GLU A 82 -14.20 9.45 4.66
C GLU A 82 -13.65 9.91 3.32
N GLU A 83 -12.64 10.78 3.34
CA GLU A 83 -11.95 11.24 2.13
C GLU A 83 -11.29 10.06 1.41
N PHE A 84 -10.68 9.14 2.16
CA PHE A 84 -10.06 7.95 1.59
C PHE A 84 -11.10 7.05 0.93
N ALA A 85 -12.25 6.85 1.60
CA ALA A 85 -13.34 6.07 1.04
C ALA A 85 -13.83 6.67 -0.30
N ASP A 86 -14.00 7.99 -0.36
CA ASP A 86 -14.40 8.68 -1.57
C ASP A 86 -13.35 8.55 -2.68
N PHE A 87 -12.07 8.64 -2.31
CA PHE A 87 -10.96 8.46 -3.24
C PHE A 87 -10.99 7.06 -3.86
N ILE A 88 -11.14 6.02 -3.04
CA ILE A 88 -11.20 4.64 -3.51
C ILE A 88 -12.42 4.41 -4.41
N GLU A 89 -13.59 4.91 -4.01
CA GLU A 89 -14.80 4.78 -4.82
C GLU A 89 -14.67 5.49 -6.18
N GLY A 90 -14.05 6.67 -6.19
CA GLY A 90 -13.76 7.38 -7.42
C GLY A 90 -12.92 6.56 -8.39
N LEU A 91 -11.86 5.93 -7.89
CA LEU A 91 -10.99 5.08 -8.71
C LEU A 91 -11.71 3.81 -9.18
N ARG A 92 -12.56 3.23 -8.33
CA ARG A 92 -13.35 2.04 -8.70
C ARG A 92 -14.35 2.31 -9.82
N ARG A 93 -14.95 3.48 -9.80
CA ARG A 93 -15.89 3.88 -10.87
C ARG A 93 -15.22 3.96 -12.24
N GLU A 94 -13.93 4.23 -12.26
CA GLU A 94 -13.15 4.24 -13.49
C GLU A 94 -12.77 2.84 -13.93
N SER A 95 -13.06 1.81 -13.12
CA SER A 95 -12.74 0.39 -13.38
C SER A 95 -11.25 0.15 -13.64
N ARG A 96 -10.38 0.93 -13.00
CA ARG A 96 -8.95 0.85 -13.20
C ARG A 96 -8.29 0.05 -12.08
N ASP A 97 -7.22 -0.65 -12.41
CA ASP A 97 -6.43 -1.39 -11.43
C ASP A 97 -5.55 -0.41 -10.65
N ILE A 98 -5.50 -0.61 -9.34
CA ILE A 98 -4.81 0.26 -8.38
C ILE A 98 -3.78 -0.57 -7.63
N ALA A 99 -2.58 -0.03 -7.45
CA ALA A 99 -1.60 -0.60 -6.53
C ALA A 99 -1.13 0.45 -5.52
N PHE A 100 -1.15 0.07 -4.26
CA PHE A 100 -0.52 0.83 -3.19
C PHE A 100 0.89 0.31 -3.00
N LEU A 101 1.87 1.22 -2.97
CA LEU A 101 3.28 0.86 -2.86
C LEU A 101 3.79 1.18 -1.46
N ILE A 102 4.36 0.18 -0.80
CA ILE A 102 4.95 0.32 0.54
C ILE A 102 6.45 0.03 0.43
N GLY A 103 7.28 1.00 0.78
CA GLY A 103 8.73 0.87 0.72
C GLY A 103 9.31 0.06 1.87
N GLY A 104 10.60 -0.22 1.77
CA GLY A 104 11.37 -0.88 2.81
C GLY A 104 11.83 0.07 3.90
N PRO A 105 12.92 -0.29 4.62
CA PRO A 105 13.38 0.50 5.79
C PRO A 105 13.70 1.97 5.49
N ASP A 106 14.13 2.25 4.28
CA ASP A 106 14.52 3.61 3.89
C ASP A 106 13.46 4.32 3.03
N GLY A 107 12.26 3.73 2.93
CA GLY A 107 11.17 4.27 2.12
C GLY A 107 11.29 3.91 0.64
N LEU A 108 10.52 4.60 -0.17
CA LEU A 108 10.48 4.39 -1.62
C LEU A 108 11.49 5.27 -2.35
N ASP A 109 11.97 4.78 -3.47
CA ASP A 109 12.85 5.52 -4.38
C ASP A 109 12.17 6.79 -4.90
N GLU A 110 12.90 7.90 -4.95
CA GLU A 110 12.36 9.18 -5.36
C GLU A 110 11.87 9.18 -6.82
N GLN A 111 12.58 8.50 -7.71
CA GLN A 111 12.18 8.42 -9.11
C GLN A 111 10.89 7.60 -9.27
N LEU A 112 10.75 6.54 -8.49
CA LEU A 112 9.53 5.75 -8.47
C LEU A 112 8.35 6.58 -7.98
N LYS A 113 8.53 7.37 -6.92
CA LYS A 113 7.45 8.25 -6.42
C LYS A 113 6.97 9.23 -7.47
N LYS A 114 7.88 9.75 -8.29
CA LYS A 114 7.52 10.67 -9.39
C LYS A 114 6.70 10.01 -10.48
N LYS A 115 6.79 8.70 -10.64
CA LYS A 115 6.00 7.93 -11.60
C LYS A 115 4.61 7.57 -11.09
N CYS A 116 4.36 7.73 -9.81
CA CYS A 116 3.06 7.42 -9.22
C CYS A 116 2.06 8.53 -9.47
N GLN A 117 0.81 8.16 -9.71
CA GLN A 117 -0.28 9.10 -9.91
C GLN A 117 -0.64 9.82 -8.61
N HIS A 118 -0.41 9.17 -7.47
CA HIS A 118 -0.72 9.74 -6.17
C HIS A 118 0.36 9.41 -5.15
N LEU A 119 0.63 10.37 -4.25
CA LEU A 119 1.36 10.12 -3.01
C LEU A 119 0.39 10.31 -1.85
N MET A 120 0.34 9.32 -0.97
CA MET A 120 -0.60 9.31 0.15
C MET A 120 0.13 9.04 1.46
N SER A 121 -0.25 9.79 2.51
CA SER A 121 0.26 9.57 3.86
C SER A 121 -0.82 8.91 4.72
N LEU A 122 -0.48 7.79 5.36
CA LEU A 122 -1.35 7.17 6.36
C LEU A 122 -1.34 7.99 7.65
N SER A 123 -0.25 8.69 7.92
CA SER A 123 -0.05 9.44 9.14
C SER A 123 1.13 10.38 8.96
N PRO A 124 1.13 11.59 9.56
CA PRO A 124 2.32 12.41 9.64
C PRO A 124 3.40 11.78 10.55
N MET A 125 3.01 10.79 11.37
CA MET A 125 3.95 10.03 12.17
C MET A 125 4.59 8.95 11.32
N THR A 126 5.86 8.66 11.55
CA THR A 126 6.56 7.57 10.89
C THR A 126 6.03 6.23 11.41
N LEU A 127 5.60 5.37 10.51
CA LEU A 127 5.07 4.06 10.86
C LEU A 127 6.03 2.96 10.43
N PRO A 128 6.20 1.91 11.25
CA PRO A 128 6.92 0.71 10.80
C PRO A 128 6.23 0.11 9.58
N HIS A 129 7.01 -0.43 8.67
CA HIS A 129 6.53 -1.01 7.43
C HIS A 129 5.41 -2.06 7.65
N GLY A 130 5.60 -2.98 8.60
CA GLY A 130 4.60 -4.02 8.86
C GLY A 130 3.28 -3.45 9.37
N LEU A 131 3.35 -2.46 10.26
CA LEU A 131 2.15 -1.80 10.76
C LEU A 131 1.44 -1.03 9.65
N ALA A 132 2.17 -0.42 8.73
CA ALA A 132 1.58 0.27 7.59
C ALA A 132 0.74 -0.69 6.73
N ARG A 133 1.19 -1.92 6.52
CA ARG A 133 0.42 -2.95 5.80
C ARG A 133 -0.93 -3.21 6.47
N VAL A 134 -0.91 -3.38 7.79
CA VAL A 134 -2.11 -3.70 8.56
C VAL A 134 -3.08 -2.53 8.54
N LEU A 135 -2.57 -1.32 8.78
CA LEU A 135 -3.40 -0.10 8.77
C LEU A 135 -4.04 0.13 7.39
N LEU A 136 -3.27 -0.07 6.32
CA LEU A 136 -3.81 0.10 4.97
C LEU A 136 -4.91 -0.92 4.70
N ALA A 137 -4.71 -2.19 5.05
CA ALA A 137 -5.72 -3.23 4.87
C ALA A 137 -6.98 -2.89 5.66
N GLU A 138 -6.85 -2.43 6.90
CA GLU A 138 -7.98 -2.03 7.74
C GLU A 138 -8.73 -0.85 7.10
N GLN A 139 -8.03 0.17 6.64
CA GLN A 139 -8.66 1.33 6.01
C GLN A 139 -9.33 0.98 4.68
N LEU A 140 -8.78 0.07 3.91
CA LEU A 140 -9.43 -0.42 2.69
C LEU A 140 -10.72 -1.16 3.00
N TYR A 141 -10.72 -1.98 4.06
CA TYR A 141 -11.93 -2.64 4.52
C TYR A 141 -12.96 -1.62 5.03
N ARG A 142 -12.51 -0.63 5.79
CA ARG A 142 -13.38 0.44 6.31
C ARG A 142 -13.99 1.26 5.17
N ALA A 143 -13.20 1.58 4.13
CA ALA A 143 -13.70 2.26 2.93
C ALA A 143 -14.79 1.46 2.23
N TRP A 144 -14.58 0.16 2.08
CA TRP A 144 -15.61 -0.74 1.54
C TRP A 144 -16.86 -0.74 2.42
N SER A 145 -16.69 -0.79 3.72
CA SER A 145 -17.79 -0.79 4.69
C SER A 145 -18.63 0.49 4.55
N LEU A 146 -17.99 1.65 4.42
CA LEU A 146 -18.69 2.92 4.21
C LEU A 146 -19.48 2.92 2.90
N ALA A 147 -18.89 2.45 1.81
CA ALA A 147 -19.53 2.43 0.50
C ALA A 147 -20.71 1.46 0.45
N ASN A 148 -20.72 0.42 1.26
CA ASN A 148 -21.74 -0.63 1.24
C ASN A 148 -22.67 -0.59 2.46
N HIS A 149 -22.63 0.48 3.22
CA HIS A 149 -23.47 0.66 4.42
C HIS A 149 -23.35 -0.49 5.42
N HIS A 150 -22.18 -1.09 5.51
CA HIS A 150 -21.89 -2.20 6.42
C HIS A 150 -21.66 -1.66 7.84
N PRO A 151 -22.12 -2.36 8.90
CA PRO A 151 -22.05 -1.85 10.27
C PRO A 151 -20.63 -1.78 10.89
N TYR A 152 -19.60 -2.26 10.20
CA TYR A 152 -18.23 -2.24 10.72
C TYR A 152 -17.78 -0.81 11.07
N HIS A 153 -18.01 0.14 10.16
CA HIS A 153 -17.67 1.53 10.44
C HIS A 153 -18.70 2.16 11.37
N ARG A 154 -18.22 2.93 12.33
CA ARG A 154 -19.08 3.63 13.29
C ARG A 154 -18.73 5.10 13.41
N ALA A 155 -18.00 5.62 12.48
CA ALA A 155 -17.58 7.01 12.43
C ALA A 155 -18.54 7.84 11.62
#